data_67894978ad9c0b430a2a28a72206d45d
#
_entry.id   67894978ad9c0b430a2a28a72206d45d
#
_cell.length_a   1.000
_cell.length_b   1.000
_cell.length_c   1.000
_cell.angle_alpha   90.00
_cell.angle_beta   90.00
_cell.angle_gamma   90.00
#
_symmetry.space_group_name_H-M   'P 1'
#
loop_
_entity.id
_entity.type
_entity.pdbx_description
1 polymer ?
#
loop_
_entity_poly.entity_id
_entity_poly.type
_entity_poly.pdbx_seq_one_letter_code
_entity_poly.pdbx_strand_id
1 'polypeptide(L)'
;MMDLGYDVKVSEVHGMSQRGGSVETYVRYGEKVYSPVIDPGEADIVLAFEQLEAARFLPFLKKGGVVVTNTQKIDPMPVVTGAAQYPQGLLEAIEGQGARLLALDALSLAEQAGSVKAVNVVLIGAMAKSLGTEKEIWLKTIEKTVPPKFVEMNKKAFTLGYEAGE
;
A
#
# COMPACT_ATOMS: atom_id res chain seq x y z
N MET A 1 -6.94 -0.55 -13.93
CA MET A 1 -6.05 -1.02 -15.00
C MET A 1 -6.78 -1.94 -15.99
N MET A 2 -7.55 -2.94 -15.54
CA MET A 2 -8.35 -3.79 -16.45
C MET A 2 -9.35 -2.98 -17.29
N ASP A 3 -10.08 -2.03 -16.68
CA ASP A 3 -11.00 -1.13 -17.41
C ASP A 3 -10.28 -0.21 -18.43
N LEU A 4 -8.96 -0.09 -18.35
CA LEU A 4 -8.11 0.63 -19.30
C LEU A 4 -7.49 -0.29 -20.37
N GLY A 5 -7.86 -1.58 -20.38
CA GLY A 5 -7.40 -2.54 -21.37
C GLY A 5 -6.09 -3.24 -21.08
N TYR A 6 -5.49 -3.05 -19.90
CA TYR A 6 -4.27 -3.75 -19.50
C TYR A 6 -4.53 -5.19 -19.07
N ASP A 7 -3.62 -6.09 -19.43
CA ASP A 7 -3.53 -7.42 -18.82
C ASP A 7 -2.99 -7.27 -17.39
N VAL A 8 -3.72 -7.80 -16.40
CA VAL A 8 -3.39 -7.69 -14.97
C VAL A 8 -3.24 -9.07 -14.36
N LYS A 9 -2.16 -9.30 -13.65
CA LYS A 9 -1.94 -10.50 -12.86
C LYS A 9 -1.74 -10.13 -11.39
N VAL A 10 -2.33 -10.91 -10.52
CA VAL A 10 -2.23 -10.75 -9.06
C VAL A 10 -1.82 -12.10 -8.47
N SER A 11 -0.93 -12.06 -7.49
CA SER A 11 -0.59 -13.19 -6.64
C SER A 11 -0.56 -12.74 -5.20
N GLU A 12 -1.13 -13.54 -4.32
CA GLU A 12 -1.09 -13.32 -2.88
C GLU A 12 -0.36 -14.48 -2.22
N VAL A 13 0.61 -14.16 -1.38
CA VAL A 13 1.35 -15.11 -0.55
C VAL A 13 1.05 -14.81 0.91
N HIS A 14 0.51 -15.77 1.60
CA HIS A 14 0.19 -15.65 3.02
C HIS A 14 0.64 -16.87 3.79
N GLY A 15 0.97 -16.68 5.08
CA GLY A 15 1.26 -17.77 5.98
C GLY A 15 0.00 -18.54 6.38
N MET A 16 0.18 -19.62 7.16
CA MET A 16 -0.93 -20.44 7.68
C MET A 16 -1.77 -19.72 8.74
N SER A 17 -1.31 -18.60 9.26
CA SER A 17 -2.08 -17.79 10.21
C SER A 17 -3.21 -17.06 9.48
N GLN A 18 -4.45 -17.43 9.76
CA GLN A 18 -5.64 -16.80 9.17
C GLN A 18 -5.95 -15.40 9.74
N ARG A 19 -5.26 -14.98 10.81
CA ARG A 19 -5.41 -13.66 11.43
C ARG A 19 -4.05 -13.17 11.92
N GLY A 20 -3.67 -11.95 11.54
CA GLY A 20 -2.43 -11.31 11.99
C GLY A 20 -1.15 -11.89 11.39
N GLY A 21 -1.24 -12.70 10.33
CA GLY A 21 -0.08 -13.16 9.57
C GLY A 21 0.40 -12.13 8.56
N SER A 22 1.66 -12.25 8.13
CA SER A 22 2.18 -11.48 7.01
C SER A 22 1.50 -11.90 5.71
N VAL A 23 1.09 -10.92 4.92
CA VAL A 23 0.51 -11.12 3.58
C VAL A 23 1.27 -10.26 2.60
N GLU A 24 1.73 -10.89 1.52
CA GLU A 24 2.40 -10.22 0.42
C GLU A 24 1.54 -10.32 -0.83
N THR A 25 1.28 -9.19 -1.48
CA THR A 25 0.49 -9.15 -2.70
C THR A 25 1.30 -8.54 -3.82
N TYR A 26 1.52 -9.30 -4.88
CA TYR A 26 2.12 -8.83 -6.12
C TYR A 26 1.02 -8.44 -7.09
N VAL A 27 1.11 -7.24 -7.65
CA VAL A 27 0.21 -6.75 -8.71
C VAL A 27 1.07 -6.31 -9.88
N ARG A 28 0.93 -6.97 -11.02
CA ARG A 28 1.65 -6.64 -12.25
C ARG A 28 0.65 -6.38 -13.37
N TYR A 29 0.87 -5.31 -14.13
CA TYR A 29 0.03 -5.00 -15.27
C TYR A 29 0.83 -4.44 -16.44
N GLY A 30 0.33 -4.62 -17.66
CA GLY A 30 0.97 -4.19 -18.88
C GLY A 30 0.15 -4.60 -20.10
N GLU A 31 0.65 -4.41 -21.31
CA GLU A 31 0.00 -4.90 -22.53
C GLU A 31 -0.18 -6.41 -22.49
N LYS A 32 0.84 -7.13 -22.01
CA LYS A 32 0.83 -8.58 -21.77
C LYS A 32 1.66 -8.92 -20.56
N VAL A 33 1.10 -9.69 -19.63
CA VAL A 33 1.78 -10.14 -18.40
C VAL A 33 1.70 -11.66 -18.30
N TYR A 34 2.85 -12.32 -18.21
CA TYR A 34 2.94 -13.79 -18.13
C TYR A 34 3.03 -14.32 -16.70
N SER A 35 3.54 -13.51 -15.77
CA SER A 35 3.69 -13.87 -14.36
C SER A 35 3.37 -12.67 -13.46
N PRO A 36 2.69 -12.87 -12.32
CA PRO A 36 2.51 -11.81 -11.32
C PRO A 36 3.76 -11.54 -10.49
N VAL A 37 4.72 -12.46 -10.44
CA VAL A 37 5.91 -12.37 -9.58
C VAL A 37 6.75 -11.16 -9.96
N ILE A 38 7.19 -10.41 -8.95
CA ILE A 38 8.06 -9.25 -9.07
C ILE A 38 9.40 -9.63 -8.42
N ASP A 39 10.48 -9.55 -9.17
CA ASP A 39 11.82 -9.82 -8.67
C ASP A 39 12.40 -8.60 -7.92
N PRO A 40 13.42 -8.78 -7.05
CA PRO A 40 14.12 -7.68 -6.41
C PRO A 40 14.58 -6.62 -7.41
N GLY A 41 14.31 -5.34 -7.12
CA GLY A 41 14.65 -4.20 -7.96
C GLY A 41 13.68 -3.93 -9.12
N GLU A 42 12.55 -4.64 -9.24
CA GLU A 42 11.58 -4.47 -10.33
C GLU A 42 10.29 -3.72 -9.94
N ALA A 43 9.99 -3.58 -8.66
CA ALA A 43 8.76 -2.92 -8.23
C ALA A 43 8.82 -1.41 -8.50
N ASP A 44 7.82 -0.87 -9.18
CA ASP A 44 7.63 0.58 -9.33
C ASP A 44 7.19 1.22 -8.01
N ILE A 45 6.37 0.49 -7.25
CA ILE A 45 5.79 0.95 -5.99
C ILE A 45 5.84 -0.19 -4.97
N VAL A 46 6.24 0.15 -3.75
CA VAL A 46 6.01 -0.66 -2.55
C VAL A 46 4.94 0.05 -1.72
N LEU A 47 3.80 -0.61 -1.49
CA LEU A 47 2.74 -0.12 -0.63
C LEU A 47 2.71 -0.96 0.64
N ALA A 48 2.95 -0.33 1.80
CA ALA A 48 3.05 -1.01 3.08
C ALA A 48 2.09 -0.42 4.12
N PHE A 49 1.52 -1.29 4.94
CA PHE A 49 0.59 -0.90 6.00
C PHE A 49 1.30 -0.52 7.30
N GLU A 50 2.64 -0.69 7.34
CA GLU A 50 3.46 -0.54 8.51
C GLU A 50 4.92 -0.24 8.11
N GLN A 51 5.64 0.55 8.93
CA GLN A 51 6.97 1.08 8.59
C GLN A 51 8.05 -0.02 8.44
N LEU A 52 8.05 -1.03 9.31
CA LEU A 52 9.04 -2.11 9.25
C LEU A 52 8.84 -2.97 8.01
N GLU A 53 7.59 -3.20 7.62
CA GLU A 53 7.28 -3.91 6.38
C GLU A 53 7.70 -3.10 5.15
N ALA A 54 7.53 -1.78 5.16
CA ALA A 54 8.06 -0.91 4.10
C ALA A 54 9.58 -1.09 3.93
N ALA A 55 10.32 -1.10 5.04
CA ALA A 55 11.77 -1.31 5.02
C ALA A 55 12.17 -2.72 4.56
N ARG A 56 11.40 -3.76 4.95
CA ARG A 56 11.65 -5.15 4.53
C ARG A 56 11.50 -5.35 3.04
N PHE A 57 10.53 -4.68 2.42
CA PHE A 57 10.26 -4.80 0.99
C PHE A 57 11.01 -3.78 0.12
N LEU A 58 11.79 -2.88 0.73
CA LEU A 58 12.62 -1.92 0.00
C LEU A 58 13.55 -2.57 -1.06
N PRO A 59 14.14 -3.76 -0.85
CA PRO A 59 14.95 -4.43 -1.88
C PRO A 59 14.19 -4.76 -3.18
N PHE A 60 12.86 -4.84 -3.15
CA PHE A 60 12.06 -5.06 -4.34
C PHE A 60 11.86 -3.79 -5.17
N LEU A 61 12.03 -2.61 -4.54
CA LEU A 61 11.83 -1.34 -5.21
C LEU A 61 12.93 -1.06 -6.24
N LYS A 62 12.54 -0.67 -7.44
CA LYS A 62 13.49 -0.19 -8.43
C LYS A 62 14.06 1.17 -8.05
N LYS A 63 15.22 1.51 -8.60
CA LYS A 63 15.84 2.84 -8.41
C LYS A 63 14.88 3.96 -8.84
N GLY A 64 14.61 4.89 -7.92
CA GLY A 64 13.66 5.99 -8.14
C GLY A 64 12.19 5.61 -8.04
N GLY A 65 11.90 4.40 -7.57
CA GLY A 65 10.54 3.96 -7.27
C GLY A 65 9.95 4.65 -6.04
N VAL A 66 8.69 4.37 -5.77
CA VAL A 66 7.92 5.02 -4.70
C VAL A 66 7.59 4.03 -3.58
N VAL A 67 7.83 4.43 -2.33
CA VAL A 67 7.29 3.75 -1.15
C VAL A 67 6.09 4.54 -0.63
N VAL A 68 4.95 3.91 -0.55
CA VAL A 68 3.75 4.45 0.11
C VAL A 68 3.54 3.66 1.39
N THR A 69 3.59 4.31 2.54
CA THR A 69 3.47 3.60 3.82
C THR A 69 2.62 4.32 4.84
N ASN A 70 1.96 3.53 5.68
CA ASN A 70 1.35 4.03 6.92
C ASN A 70 2.46 4.30 7.95
N THR A 71 2.34 5.38 8.71
CA THR A 71 3.26 5.72 9.81
C THR A 71 3.05 4.86 11.06
N GLN A 72 2.06 3.97 11.05
CA GLN A 72 1.81 3.04 12.14
C GLN A 72 3.02 2.11 12.38
N LYS A 73 3.24 1.78 13.66
CA LYS A 73 4.20 0.77 14.12
C LYS A 73 3.43 -0.39 14.71
N ILE A 74 3.73 -1.59 14.26
CA ILE A 74 3.15 -2.82 14.79
C ILE A 74 4.30 -3.70 15.25
N ASP A 75 4.41 -3.90 16.57
CA ASP A 75 5.51 -4.66 17.14
C ASP A 75 5.42 -6.15 16.71
N PRO A 76 6.42 -6.67 16.00
CA PRO A 76 6.46 -8.09 15.68
C PRO A 76 6.75 -8.93 16.92
N MET A 77 6.45 -10.23 16.88
CA MET A 77 6.59 -11.12 18.03
C MET A 77 7.93 -11.03 18.77
N PRO A 78 9.10 -10.93 18.11
CA PRO A 78 10.38 -10.75 18.82
C PRO A 78 10.43 -9.48 19.65
N VAL A 79 9.77 -8.40 19.21
CA VAL A 79 9.70 -7.15 19.99
C VAL A 79 8.72 -7.29 21.14
N VAL A 80 7.55 -7.88 20.91
CA VAL A 80 6.54 -8.15 21.96
C VAL A 80 7.10 -9.03 23.07
N THR A 81 7.93 -10.01 22.73
CA THR A 81 8.56 -10.92 23.71
C THR A 81 9.82 -10.35 24.36
N GLY A 82 10.28 -9.15 23.96
CA GLY A 82 11.50 -8.54 24.47
C GLY A 82 12.80 -9.11 23.92
N ALA A 83 12.75 -10.01 22.93
CA ALA A 83 13.92 -10.60 22.28
C ALA A 83 14.62 -9.65 21.30
N ALA A 84 13.93 -8.61 20.85
CA ALA A 84 14.45 -7.57 19.98
C ALA A 84 13.83 -6.21 20.33
N GLN A 85 14.41 -5.13 19.78
CA GLN A 85 13.82 -3.79 19.84
C GLN A 85 13.28 -3.42 18.45
N TYR A 86 12.18 -2.66 18.43
CA TYR A 86 11.66 -2.11 17.18
C TYR A 86 12.68 -1.11 16.60
N PRO A 87 13.11 -1.28 15.34
CA PRO A 87 14.10 -0.39 14.73
C PRO A 87 13.60 1.07 14.70
N GLN A 88 14.52 2.00 14.93
CA GLN A 88 14.24 3.43 14.85
C GLN A 88 14.76 3.98 13.52
N GLY A 89 14.23 5.15 13.08
CA GLY A 89 14.72 5.83 11.89
C GLY A 89 14.43 5.10 10.57
N LEU A 90 13.38 4.28 10.51
CA LEU A 90 13.07 3.49 9.31
C LEU A 90 12.69 4.35 8.11
N LEU A 91 11.91 5.41 8.32
CA LEU A 91 11.48 6.30 7.23
C LEU A 91 12.66 7.05 6.65
N GLU A 92 13.51 7.60 7.50
CA GLU A 92 14.77 8.28 7.13
C GLU A 92 15.73 7.32 6.39
N ALA A 93 15.79 6.06 6.84
CA ALA A 93 16.60 5.05 6.18
C ALA A 93 16.09 4.70 4.78
N ILE A 94 14.77 4.64 4.58
CA ILE A 94 14.14 4.41 3.27
C ILE A 94 14.47 5.56 2.31
N GLU A 95 14.31 6.81 2.75
CA GLU A 95 14.67 7.99 1.96
C GLU A 95 16.17 8.02 1.63
N GLY A 96 17.02 7.68 2.61
CA GLY A 96 18.47 7.59 2.45
C GLY A 96 18.94 6.58 1.40
N GLN A 97 18.11 5.60 1.05
CA GLN A 97 18.35 4.66 -0.06
C GLN A 97 17.92 5.21 -1.43
N GLY A 98 17.41 6.44 -1.47
CA GLY A 98 17.02 7.11 -2.72
C GLY A 98 15.61 6.73 -3.21
N ALA A 99 14.79 6.16 -2.36
CA ALA A 99 13.37 5.95 -2.62
C ALA A 99 12.59 7.27 -2.46
N ARG A 100 11.59 7.48 -3.30
CA ARG A 100 10.59 8.52 -3.04
C ARG A 100 9.62 7.99 -1.99
N LEU A 101 9.56 8.62 -0.81
CA LEU A 101 8.73 8.19 0.30
C LEU A 101 7.45 9.03 0.42
N LEU A 102 6.30 8.36 0.53
CA LEU A 102 5.02 8.91 0.93
C LEU A 102 4.59 8.21 2.23
N ALA A 103 4.89 8.82 3.36
CA ALA A 103 4.50 8.31 4.68
C ALA A 103 3.33 9.15 5.22
N LEU A 104 2.22 8.51 5.57
CA LEU A 104 1.02 9.19 6.05
C LEU A 104 0.37 8.43 7.21
N ASP A 105 -0.30 9.16 8.11
CA ASP A 105 -1.15 8.56 9.14
C ASP A 105 -2.49 8.11 8.52
N ALA A 106 -2.44 6.96 7.86
CA ALA A 106 -3.59 6.40 7.17
C ALA A 106 -4.69 5.96 8.13
N LEU A 107 -4.36 5.67 9.41
CA LEU A 107 -5.34 5.30 10.42
C LEU A 107 -6.23 6.49 10.77
N SER A 108 -5.65 7.64 11.10
CA SER A 108 -6.40 8.86 11.40
C SER A 108 -7.26 9.31 10.21
N LEU A 109 -6.76 9.19 8.98
CA LEU A 109 -7.53 9.51 7.78
C LEU A 109 -8.70 8.53 7.56
N ALA A 110 -8.50 7.24 7.86
CA ALA A 110 -9.55 6.23 7.78
C ALA A 110 -10.65 6.47 8.83
N GLU A 111 -10.28 6.88 10.06
CA GLU A 111 -11.23 7.29 11.11
C GLU A 111 -12.06 8.50 10.66
N GLN A 112 -11.44 9.52 10.06
CA GLN A 112 -12.14 10.67 9.49
C GLN A 112 -13.09 10.27 8.35
N ALA A 113 -12.77 9.22 7.60
CA ALA A 113 -13.66 8.68 6.58
C ALA A 113 -14.85 7.93 7.18
N GLY A 114 -14.76 7.48 8.44
CA GLY A 114 -15.82 6.80 9.18
C GLY A 114 -15.54 5.34 9.54
N SER A 115 -14.35 4.80 9.21
CA SER A 115 -13.99 3.43 9.60
C SER A 115 -12.49 3.18 9.54
N VAL A 116 -11.90 2.69 10.63
CA VAL A 116 -10.51 2.20 10.69
C VAL A 116 -10.21 1.10 9.66
N LYS A 117 -11.23 0.38 9.18
CA LYS A 117 -11.07 -0.67 8.17
C LYS A 117 -10.75 -0.12 6.77
N ALA A 118 -10.87 1.20 6.56
CA ALA A 118 -10.59 1.84 5.29
C ALA A 118 -9.13 2.29 5.11
N VAL A 119 -8.22 1.94 6.02
CA VAL A 119 -6.78 2.23 5.93
C VAL A 119 -6.19 1.82 4.59
N ASN A 120 -6.57 0.64 4.08
CA ASN A 120 -6.15 0.17 2.76
C ASN A 120 -6.59 1.11 1.64
N VAL A 121 -7.80 1.64 1.69
CA VAL A 121 -8.34 2.54 0.66
C VAL A 121 -7.69 3.91 0.73
N VAL A 122 -7.35 4.40 1.92
CA VAL A 122 -6.54 5.61 2.10
C VAL A 122 -5.17 5.47 1.44
N LEU A 123 -4.46 4.38 1.72
CA LEU A 123 -3.13 4.11 1.13
C LEU A 123 -3.21 3.95 -0.40
N ILE A 124 -4.27 3.32 -0.91
CA ILE A 124 -4.53 3.23 -2.36
C ILE A 124 -4.74 4.64 -2.95
N GLY A 125 -5.39 5.55 -2.23
CA GLY A 125 -5.54 6.94 -2.66
C GLY A 125 -4.20 7.64 -2.84
N ALA A 126 -3.31 7.55 -1.85
CA ALA A 126 -1.96 8.11 -1.92
C ALA A 126 -1.13 7.48 -3.06
N MET A 127 -1.23 6.16 -3.23
CA MET A 127 -0.61 5.45 -4.35
C MET A 127 -1.13 5.94 -5.71
N ALA A 128 -2.43 6.10 -5.85
CA ALA A 128 -3.05 6.56 -7.10
C ALA A 128 -2.56 7.96 -7.51
N LYS A 129 -2.36 8.84 -6.54
CA LYS A 129 -1.77 10.16 -6.76
C LYS A 129 -0.34 10.05 -7.29
N SER A 130 0.48 9.18 -6.70
CA SER A 130 1.87 8.98 -7.13
C SER A 130 2.00 8.35 -8.52
N LEU A 131 1.00 7.56 -8.94
CA LEU A 131 0.90 7.00 -10.30
C LEU A 131 0.48 8.04 -11.36
N GLY A 132 0.02 9.22 -10.95
CA GLY A 132 -0.50 10.23 -11.87
C GLY A 132 -1.78 9.80 -12.60
N THR A 133 -2.51 8.82 -12.08
CA THR A 133 -3.76 8.35 -12.68
C THR A 133 -4.94 9.22 -12.28
N GLU A 134 -5.88 9.39 -13.20
CA GLU A 134 -7.07 10.22 -12.94
C GLU A 134 -7.89 9.70 -11.76
N LYS A 135 -8.17 10.57 -10.80
CA LYS A 135 -8.96 10.28 -9.59
C LYS A 135 -10.30 9.62 -9.91
N GLU A 136 -10.95 10.07 -10.96
CA GLU A 136 -12.28 9.61 -11.37
C GLU A 136 -12.33 8.12 -11.76
N ILE A 137 -11.25 7.59 -12.33
CA ILE A 137 -11.15 6.17 -12.69
C ILE A 137 -11.22 5.30 -11.43
N TRP A 138 -10.54 5.71 -10.37
CA TRP A 138 -10.54 5.01 -9.09
C TRP A 138 -11.89 5.10 -8.37
N LEU A 139 -12.51 6.29 -8.35
CA LEU A 139 -13.82 6.50 -7.74
C LEU A 139 -14.89 5.63 -8.41
N LYS A 140 -14.89 5.55 -9.75
CA LYS A 140 -15.79 4.64 -10.51
C LYS A 140 -15.51 3.17 -10.19
N THR A 141 -14.25 2.79 -10.01
CA THR A 141 -13.87 1.43 -9.64
C THR A 141 -14.37 1.08 -8.22
N ILE A 142 -14.25 2.00 -7.27
CA ILE A 142 -14.81 1.84 -5.92
C ILE A 142 -16.34 1.61 -5.99
N GLU A 143 -17.06 2.40 -6.78
CA GLU A 143 -18.51 2.23 -6.97
C GLU A 143 -18.89 0.85 -7.47
N LYS A 144 -18.12 0.30 -8.41
CA LYS A 144 -18.38 -1.01 -9.01
C LYS A 144 -18.02 -2.19 -8.09
N THR A 145 -17.04 -2.00 -7.21
CA THR A 145 -16.38 -3.11 -6.47
C THR A 145 -16.85 -3.21 -5.03
N VAL A 146 -17.12 -2.07 -4.39
CA VAL A 146 -17.46 -2.01 -2.96
C VAL A 146 -18.98 -2.21 -2.79
N PRO A 147 -19.40 -2.98 -1.76
CA PRO A 147 -20.83 -3.10 -1.46
C PRO A 147 -21.51 -1.73 -1.28
N PRO A 148 -22.74 -1.52 -1.79
CA PRO A 148 -23.39 -0.19 -1.86
C PRO A 148 -23.36 0.61 -0.55
N LYS A 149 -23.58 -0.07 0.58
CA LYS A 149 -23.59 0.55 1.92
C LYS A 149 -22.26 1.17 2.36
N PHE A 150 -21.14 0.84 1.69
CA PHE A 150 -19.81 1.30 2.04
C PHE A 150 -19.17 2.20 0.97
N VAL A 151 -19.84 2.44 -0.15
CA VAL A 151 -19.29 3.19 -1.29
C VAL A 151 -18.87 4.60 -0.88
N GLU A 152 -19.76 5.35 -0.26
CA GLU A 152 -19.47 6.75 0.10
C GLU A 152 -18.32 6.87 1.12
N MET A 153 -18.27 5.98 2.10
CA MET A 153 -17.17 5.93 3.07
C MET A 153 -15.83 5.61 2.38
N ASN A 154 -15.82 4.64 1.45
CA ASN A 154 -14.61 4.29 0.73
C ASN A 154 -14.16 5.38 -0.26
N LYS A 155 -15.08 6.07 -0.92
CA LYS A 155 -14.76 7.24 -1.75
C LYS A 155 -14.13 8.35 -0.92
N LYS A 156 -14.67 8.61 0.27
CA LYS A 156 -14.11 9.58 1.20
C LYS A 156 -12.71 9.18 1.66
N ALA A 157 -12.50 7.91 2.04
CA ALA A 157 -11.21 7.38 2.43
C ALA A 157 -10.16 7.51 1.31
N PHE A 158 -10.54 7.11 0.09
CA PHE A 158 -9.70 7.26 -1.09
C PHE A 158 -9.32 8.72 -1.34
N THR A 159 -10.30 9.64 -1.27
CA THR A 159 -10.08 11.07 -1.50
C THR A 159 -9.11 11.65 -0.48
N LEU A 160 -9.28 11.35 0.81
CA LEU A 160 -8.36 11.80 1.86
C LEU A 160 -6.94 11.30 1.62
N GLY A 161 -6.77 10.04 1.24
CA GLY A 161 -5.46 9.49 0.90
C GLY A 161 -4.86 10.12 -0.36
N TYR A 162 -5.67 10.35 -1.39
CA TYR A 162 -5.24 10.99 -2.63
C TYR A 162 -4.75 12.43 -2.40
N GLU A 163 -5.42 13.19 -1.53
CA GLU A 163 -5.06 14.57 -1.18
C GLU A 163 -3.83 14.64 -0.25
N ALA A 164 -3.64 13.61 0.60
CA ALA A 164 -2.45 13.50 1.46
C ALA A 164 -1.19 12.98 0.72
N GLY A 165 -1.33 12.48 -0.50
CA GLY A 165 -0.23 11.92 -1.30
C GLY A 165 0.56 12.96 -2.11
N GLU A 166 0.62 14.22 -1.67
CA GLU A 166 1.39 15.31 -2.31
C GLU A 166 2.87 15.29 -1.98
#